data_5626929f9972750a05769d2b87eb00af
#
_entry.id   5626929f9972750a05769d2b87eb00af
#
_cell.length_a   1.000
_cell.length_b   1.000
_cell.length_c   1.000
_cell.angle_alpha   90.00
_cell.angle_beta   90.00
_cell.angle_gamma   90.00
#
_symmetry.space_group_name_H-M   'P 1'
#
loop_
_entity.id
_entity.type
_entity.pdbx_description
1 polymer ?
#
loop_
_entity_poly.entity_id
_entity_poly.type
_entity_poly.pdbx_seq_one_letter_code
_entity_poly.pdbx_strand_id
1 'polypeptide(L)'
;MKHVDVLVIGAGPSGTVAATYLANLGYSVMIVEKQEFPRYVIGESLLPKSMEHFEKTGLLPALEEQHFEIKAGALFIKDGKEFRISFDDNFTPGWTWTWQVPRKQFDKTLADETQKKGVEIRYKSTLASIDFSDPELVKFRTQLLDSYQDCTAKFVIDSSGYGGVLTKMLDIPLHVSPTSNMAVYTKLKDDTRDQYATPMQISFEILETDLWLWVIPFHNGNTSLGFVGNRKYFSDFLEEGADVTASFNRMFDRSVKFKERFQGRELLFEPKVHTDYSRSSEKFFGDRYVLTGNTTEFLDPVFSSGVAFATESGYVAAQLVDRQLKGEQIDWQKEYVDHLEYGINVFRTYVKEWYTGNLQKIFFHVNINPLMKKQLTSVLAGYVWDNNNPFVKKHDSIILTLAEVVDIEKMAKAKA
;
A
#
# COMPACT_ATOMS: atom_id res chain seq x y z
N MET A 1 -21.19 26.28 -15.74
CA MET A 1 -20.29 25.75 -14.72
C MET A 1 -20.94 24.50 -14.16
N LYS A 2 -20.21 23.39 -14.08
CA LYS A 2 -20.75 22.13 -13.52
C LYS A 2 -20.54 22.14 -12.01
N HIS A 3 -21.57 21.74 -11.26
CA HIS A 3 -21.52 21.61 -9.80
C HIS A 3 -21.53 20.12 -9.41
N VAL A 4 -20.72 19.75 -8.40
CA VAL A 4 -20.77 18.46 -7.71
C VAL A 4 -20.67 18.69 -6.19
N ASP A 5 -21.13 17.74 -5.39
CA ASP A 5 -20.95 17.84 -3.94
C ASP A 5 -19.48 17.63 -3.56
N VAL A 6 -18.85 16.60 -4.15
CA VAL A 6 -17.46 16.26 -3.83
C VAL A 6 -16.64 16.04 -5.10
N LEU A 7 -15.48 16.71 -5.16
CA LEU A 7 -14.41 16.42 -6.11
C LEU A 7 -13.43 15.41 -5.47
N VAL A 8 -13.11 14.34 -6.18
CA VAL A 8 -12.04 13.40 -5.83
C VAL A 8 -10.94 13.48 -6.88
N ILE A 9 -9.70 13.59 -6.47
CA ILE A 9 -8.55 13.66 -7.37
C ILE A 9 -7.81 12.31 -7.35
N GLY A 10 -7.91 11.56 -8.45
CA GLY A 10 -7.31 10.24 -8.61
C GLY A 10 -8.29 9.09 -8.38
N ALA A 11 -8.33 8.15 -9.34
CA ALA A 11 -9.18 6.96 -9.35
C ALA A 11 -8.44 5.69 -8.87
N GLY A 12 -7.47 5.83 -7.96
CA GLY A 12 -6.83 4.71 -7.28
C GLY A 12 -7.71 4.13 -6.17
N PRO A 13 -7.24 3.10 -5.43
CA PRO A 13 -8.03 2.44 -4.38
C PRO A 13 -8.60 3.38 -3.32
N SER A 14 -7.87 4.42 -2.92
CA SER A 14 -8.35 5.43 -1.97
C SER A 14 -9.52 6.22 -2.54
N GLY A 15 -9.33 6.78 -3.75
CA GLY A 15 -10.33 7.64 -4.38
C GLY A 15 -11.60 6.89 -4.77
N THR A 16 -11.48 5.66 -5.28
CA THR A 16 -12.64 4.84 -5.62
C THR A 16 -13.44 4.41 -4.39
N VAL A 17 -12.77 4.05 -3.29
CA VAL A 17 -13.45 3.75 -2.01
C VAL A 17 -14.17 4.99 -1.48
N ALA A 18 -13.50 6.15 -1.43
CA ALA A 18 -14.11 7.39 -0.95
C ALA A 18 -15.30 7.83 -1.82
N ALA A 19 -15.11 7.85 -3.13
CA ALA A 19 -16.15 8.27 -4.07
C ALA A 19 -17.35 7.33 -4.05
N THR A 20 -17.12 6.02 -3.98
CA THR A 20 -18.20 5.03 -3.91
C THR A 20 -18.99 5.15 -2.61
N TYR A 21 -18.31 5.34 -1.46
CA TYR A 21 -18.98 5.56 -0.19
C TYR A 21 -19.95 6.76 -0.27
N LEU A 22 -19.48 7.89 -0.77
CA LEU A 22 -20.28 9.11 -0.89
C LEU A 22 -21.42 8.98 -1.91
N ALA A 23 -21.17 8.32 -3.05
CA ALA A 23 -22.20 8.08 -4.05
C ALA A 23 -23.32 7.17 -3.52
N ASN A 24 -22.99 6.15 -2.72
CA ASN A 24 -23.98 5.30 -2.05
C ASN A 24 -24.88 6.07 -1.08
N LEU A 25 -24.43 7.23 -0.58
CA LEU A 25 -25.21 8.15 0.25
C LEU A 25 -26.00 9.20 -0.55
N GLY A 26 -25.90 9.17 -1.89
CA GLY A 26 -26.63 10.05 -2.79
C GLY A 26 -25.93 11.37 -3.14
N TYR A 27 -24.67 11.56 -2.75
CA TYR A 27 -23.89 12.73 -3.16
C TYR A 27 -23.49 12.65 -4.64
N SER A 28 -23.49 13.81 -5.31
CA SER A 28 -22.90 13.95 -6.63
C SER A 28 -21.38 14.01 -6.52
N VAL A 29 -20.69 12.99 -7.05
CA VAL A 29 -19.23 12.86 -6.96
C VAL A 29 -18.61 12.84 -8.34
N MET A 30 -17.54 13.61 -8.51
CA MET A 30 -16.68 13.57 -9.71
C MET A 30 -15.27 13.15 -9.33
N ILE A 31 -14.72 12.17 -10.07
CA ILE A 31 -13.29 11.83 -10.01
C ILE A 31 -12.58 12.44 -11.21
N VAL A 32 -11.45 13.10 -11.00
CA VAL A 32 -10.51 13.51 -12.05
C VAL A 32 -9.30 12.59 -12.01
N GLU A 33 -9.07 11.85 -13.11
CA GLU A 33 -7.96 10.89 -13.25
C GLU A 33 -7.11 11.24 -14.47
N LYS A 34 -5.81 11.45 -14.25
CA LYS A 34 -4.87 11.87 -15.31
C LYS A 34 -4.60 10.79 -16.36
N GLN A 35 -4.77 9.53 -16.00
CA GLN A 35 -4.51 8.39 -16.88
C GLN A 35 -5.81 7.76 -17.38
N GLU A 36 -5.70 7.00 -18.44
CA GLU A 36 -6.74 6.08 -18.88
C GLU A 36 -6.45 4.70 -18.29
N PHE A 37 -7.50 3.98 -17.91
CA PHE A 37 -7.36 2.60 -17.43
C PHE A 37 -7.53 1.58 -18.57
N PRO A 38 -6.83 0.46 -18.52
CA PRO A 38 -5.98 -0.03 -17.43
C PRO A 38 -4.59 0.63 -17.41
N ARG A 39 -4.14 1.06 -16.23
CA ARG A 39 -2.83 1.68 -16.02
C ARG A 39 -1.92 0.83 -15.11
N TYR A 40 -0.62 0.98 -15.26
CA TYR A 40 0.35 0.28 -14.42
C TYR A 40 0.68 1.08 -13.15
N VAL A 41 0.57 0.40 -12.01
CA VAL A 41 1.03 0.89 -10.69
C VAL A 41 1.63 -0.30 -9.93
N ILE A 42 2.65 -0.06 -9.11
CA ILE A 42 3.17 -1.06 -8.18
C ILE A 42 2.36 -1.07 -6.88
N GLY A 43 2.43 -2.17 -6.11
CA GLY A 43 1.66 -2.39 -4.88
C GLY A 43 0.57 -3.45 -5.12
N GLU A 44 1.01 -4.70 -5.30
CA GLU A 44 0.24 -5.80 -5.87
C GLU A 44 -0.16 -6.86 -4.83
N SER A 45 0.25 -6.67 -3.60
CA SER A 45 -0.10 -7.51 -2.46
C SER A 45 -0.96 -6.71 -1.50
N LEU A 46 -2.17 -7.20 -1.23
CA LEU A 46 -3.12 -6.53 -0.33
C LEU A 46 -2.97 -7.05 1.11
N LEU A 47 -3.69 -6.41 2.03
CA LEU A 47 -3.87 -6.88 3.41
C LEU A 47 -5.36 -7.13 3.70
N PRO A 48 -5.69 -8.10 4.58
CA PRO A 48 -7.07 -8.43 4.95
C PRO A 48 -7.91 -7.21 5.38
N LYS A 49 -7.33 -6.25 6.06
CA LYS A 49 -8.02 -5.00 6.47
C LYS A 49 -8.67 -4.25 5.30
N SER A 50 -8.08 -4.29 4.11
CA SER A 50 -8.65 -3.64 2.92
C SER A 50 -10.00 -4.23 2.50
N MET A 51 -10.25 -5.52 2.79
CA MET A 51 -11.47 -6.22 2.41
C MET A 51 -12.71 -5.60 3.06
N GLU A 52 -12.57 -5.11 4.31
CA GLU A 52 -13.65 -4.43 5.02
C GLU A 52 -14.15 -3.19 4.27
N HIS A 53 -13.24 -2.44 3.65
CA HIS A 53 -13.60 -1.23 2.91
C HIS A 53 -14.29 -1.55 1.58
N PHE A 54 -13.83 -2.60 0.89
CA PHE A 54 -14.49 -3.07 -0.35
C PHE A 54 -15.89 -3.62 -0.05
N GLU A 55 -16.06 -4.35 1.06
CA GLU A 55 -17.36 -4.85 1.51
C GLU A 55 -18.30 -3.70 1.86
N LYS A 56 -17.87 -2.79 2.73
CA LYS A 56 -18.70 -1.65 3.21
C LYS A 56 -19.10 -0.68 2.10
N THR A 57 -18.31 -0.57 1.04
CA THR A 57 -18.63 0.27 -0.13
C THR A 57 -19.38 -0.50 -1.23
N GLY A 58 -19.51 -1.82 -1.09
CA GLY A 58 -20.14 -2.68 -2.10
C GLY A 58 -19.30 -2.83 -3.38
N LEU A 59 -17.97 -2.66 -3.28
CA LEU A 59 -17.02 -2.92 -4.35
C LEU A 59 -16.56 -4.38 -4.37
N LEU A 60 -16.73 -5.11 -3.25
CA LEU A 60 -16.24 -6.46 -3.06
C LEU A 60 -16.75 -7.46 -4.13
N PRO A 61 -18.06 -7.53 -4.48
CA PRO A 61 -18.54 -8.51 -5.45
C PRO A 61 -17.87 -8.40 -6.81
N ALA A 62 -17.66 -7.17 -7.30
CA ALA A 62 -16.98 -6.96 -8.59
C ALA A 62 -15.51 -7.37 -8.57
N LEU A 63 -14.85 -7.30 -7.41
CA LEU A 63 -13.48 -7.78 -7.22
C LEU A 63 -13.42 -9.31 -7.14
N GLU A 64 -14.39 -9.96 -6.49
CA GLU A 64 -14.50 -11.43 -6.41
C GLU A 64 -14.68 -12.06 -7.79
N GLU A 65 -15.45 -11.44 -8.69
CA GLU A 65 -15.63 -11.87 -10.07
C GLU A 65 -14.33 -11.89 -10.89
N GLN A 66 -13.27 -11.20 -10.43
CA GLN A 66 -11.98 -11.19 -11.12
C GLN A 66 -11.13 -12.43 -10.84
N HIS A 67 -11.51 -13.25 -9.86
CA HIS A 67 -10.79 -14.47 -9.47
C HIS A 67 -9.29 -14.24 -9.22
N PHE A 68 -8.94 -13.13 -8.56
CA PHE A 68 -7.57 -12.83 -8.19
C PHE A 68 -6.98 -13.93 -7.29
N GLU A 69 -5.65 -14.08 -7.33
CA GLU A 69 -4.96 -15.04 -6.48
C GLU A 69 -5.19 -14.74 -5.00
N ILE A 70 -5.66 -15.76 -4.26
CA ILE A 70 -5.93 -15.61 -2.83
C ILE A 70 -4.62 -15.53 -2.04
N LYS A 71 -4.53 -14.53 -1.18
CA LYS A 71 -3.47 -14.36 -0.20
C LYS A 71 -4.03 -14.66 1.20
N ALA A 72 -3.77 -15.87 1.69
CA ALA A 72 -4.17 -16.30 3.05
C ALA A 72 -3.04 -16.15 4.09
N GLY A 73 -1.93 -15.52 3.71
CA GLY A 73 -0.77 -15.34 4.58
C GLY A 73 0.47 -14.90 3.80
N ALA A 74 1.64 -15.11 4.39
CA ALA A 74 2.93 -14.82 3.75
C ALA A 74 4.03 -15.76 4.24
N LEU A 75 5.04 -15.97 3.40
CA LEU A 75 6.23 -16.75 3.69
C LEU A 75 7.46 -15.83 3.73
N PHE A 76 8.15 -15.81 4.85
CA PHE A 76 9.45 -15.16 4.99
C PHE A 76 10.54 -16.22 5.03
N ILE A 77 11.64 -15.97 4.31
CA ILE A 77 12.75 -16.92 4.15
C ILE A 77 14.06 -16.20 4.47
N LYS A 78 14.88 -16.80 5.31
CA LYS A 78 16.23 -16.30 5.61
C LYS A 78 17.17 -17.47 5.89
N ASP A 79 18.31 -17.52 5.20
CA ASP A 79 19.32 -18.56 5.36
C ASP A 79 18.72 -19.99 5.28
N GLY A 80 17.78 -20.21 4.34
CA GLY A 80 17.06 -21.46 4.17
C GLY A 80 15.99 -21.78 5.22
N LYS A 81 15.84 -20.96 6.26
CA LYS A 81 14.78 -21.10 7.26
C LYS A 81 13.51 -20.40 6.79
N GLU A 82 12.37 -20.94 7.15
CA GLU A 82 11.05 -20.42 6.78
C GLU A 82 10.28 -19.96 8.01
N PHE A 83 9.66 -18.80 7.92
CA PHE A 83 8.66 -18.32 8.86
C PHE A 83 7.36 -18.04 8.10
N ARG A 84 6.32 -18.77 8.43
CA ARG A 84 4.99 -18.66 7.81
C ARG A 84 4.03 -17.97 8.73
N ILE A 85 3.30 -17.00 8.21
CA ILE A 85 2.09 -16.47 8.82
C ILE A 85 0.88 -16.96 8.03
N SER A 86 -0.20 -17.30 8.75
CA SER A 86 -1.52 -17.56 8.18
C SER A 86 -2.48 -16.55 8.77
N PHE A 87 -3.23 -15.86 7.92
CA PHE A 87 -4.20 -14.88 8.40
C PHE A 87 -5.40 -15.54 9.12
N ASP A 88 -5.58 -16.86 9.00
CA ASP A 88 -6.51 -17.60 9.84
C ASP A 88 -6.10 -17.62 11.32
N ASP A 89 -4.80 -17.39 11.59
CA ASP A 89 -4.24 -17.28 12.93
C ASP A 89 -4.25 -15.82 13.45
N ASN A 90 -5.27 -15.03 13.11
CA ASN A 90 -5.42 -13.67 13.62
C ASN A 90 -5.83 -13.65 15.09
N PHE A 91 -5.27 -12.69 15.84
CA PHE A 91 -5.71 -12.31 17.17
C PHE A 91 -6.96 -11.43 17.12
N THR A 92 -6.94 -10.45 16.22
CA THR A 92 -8.03 -9.49 16.00
C THR A 92 -9.06 -10.09 15.05
N PRO A 93 -10.36 -10.11 15.41
CA PRO A 93 -11.43 -10.56 14.51
C PRO A 93 -11.48 -9.71 13.23
N GLY A 94 -11.75 -10.36 12.11
CA GLY A 94 -11.87 -9.71 10.80
C GLY A 94 -11.63 -10.68 9.67
N TRP A 95 -11.34 -10.14 8.48
CA TRP A 95 -11.00 -10.93 7.30
C TRP A 95 -9.70 -11.71 7.53
N THR A 96 -9.67 -12.97 7.09
CA THR A 96 -8.52 -13.88 7.25
C THR A 96 -7.82 -14.17 5.92
N TRP A 97 -8.21 -13.48 4.87
CA TRP A 97 -7.60 -13.57 3.56
C TRP A 97 -7.79 -12.27 2.77
N THR A 98 -7.06 -12.16 1.69
CA THR A 98 -7.15 -11.07 0.73
C THR A 98 -6.63 -11.56 -0.63
N TRP A 99 -6.15 -10.67 -1.51
CA TRP A 99 -5.64 -11.02 -2.84
C TRP A 99 -4.23 -10.53 -3.11
N GLN A 100 -3.59 -11.23 -4.05
CA GLN A 100 -2.47 -10.77 -4.86
C GLN A 100 -3.05 -10.32 -6.21
N VAL A 101 -2.84 -9.04 -6.58
CA VAL A 101 -3.59 -8.44 -7.67
C VAL A 101 -2.69 -7.83 -8.75
N PRO A 102 -2.93 -8.15 -10.03
CA PRO A 102 -2.42 -7.34 -11.12
C PRO A 102 -3.09 -5.97 -11.09
N ARG A 103 -2.38 -4.92 -10.67
CA ARG A 103 -2.94 -3.58 -10.44
C ARG A 103 -3.67 -2.98 -11.65
N LYS A 104 -3.25 -3.33 -12.88
CA LYS A 104 -3.98 -2.91 -14.09
C LYS A 104 -5.44 -3.35 -14.07
N GLN A 105 -5.69 -4.60 -13.72
CA GLN A 105 -7.02 -5.19 -13.66
C GLN A 105 -7.76 -4.72 -12.40
N PHE A 106 -7.11 -4.77 -11.25
CA PHE A 106 -7.69 -4.41 -9.96
C PHE A 106 -8.18 -2.95 -9.94
N ASP A 107 -7.31 -1.98 -10.30
CA ASP A 107 -7.67 -0.56 -10.29
C ASP A 107 -8.77 -0.26 -11.32
N LYS A 108 -8.74 -0.93 -12.49
CA LYS A 108 -9.81 -0.80 -13.50
C LYS A 108 -11.14 -1.31 -12.98
N THR A 109 -11.18 -2.48 -12.33
CA THR A 109 -12.40 -3.04 -11.76
C THR A 109 -13.01 -2.11 -10.71
N LEU A 110 -12.18 -1.56 -9.81
CA LEU A 110 -12.63 -0.56 -8.85
C LEU A 110 -13.25 0.66 -9.53
N ALA A 111 -12.58 1.20 -10.54
CA ALA A 111 -13.05 2.39 -11.25
C ALA A 111 -14.35 2.13 -12.04
N ASP A 112 -14.43 1.01 -12.75
CA ASP A 112 -15.62 0.63 -13.51
C ASP A 112 -16.83 0.45 -12.59
N GLU A 113 -16.64 -0.21 -11.43
CA GLU A 113 -17.72 -0.41 -10.46
C GLU A 113 -18.14 0.91 -9.79
N THR A 114 -17.17 1.78 -9.48
CA THR A 114 -17.44 3.13 -8.98
C THR A 114 -18.29 3.94 -9.97
N GLN A 115 -18.03 3.84 -11.28
CA GLN A 115 -18.85 4.48 -12.31
C GLN A 115 -20.27 3.92 -12.36
N LYS A 116 -20.45 2.59 -12.24
CA LYS A 116 -21.79 1.96 -12.21
C LYS A 116 -22.61 2.45 -11.02
N LYS A 117 -21.96 2.87 -9.93
CA LYS A 117 -22.62 3.47 -8.76
C LYS A 117 -22.93 4.97 -8.91
N GLY A 118 -22.77 5.51 -10.13
CA GLY A 118 -23.17 6.87 -10.47
C GLY A 118 -22.07 7.94 -10.32
N VAL A 119 -20.84 7.55 -10.00
CA VAL A 119 -19.71 8.48 -9.96
C VAL A 119 -19.24 8.82 -11.36
N GLU A 120 -19.10 10.10 -11.68
CA GLU A 120 -18.48 10.54 -12.92
C GLU A 120 -16.95 10.45 -12.81
N ILE A 121 -16.32 9.62 -13.63
CA ILE A 121 -14.86 9.58 -13.72
C ILE A 121 -14.41 10.23 -15.03
N ARG A 122 -13.61 11.29 -14.93
CA ARG A 122 -12.98 11.97 -16.06
C ARG A 122 -11.56 11.47 -16.23
N TYR A 123 -11.38 10.56 -17.16
CA TYR A 123 -10.05 10.06 -17.54
C TYR A 123 -9.29 11.07 -18.41
N LYS A 124 -7.96 10.93 -18.48
CA LYS A 124 -7.04 11.83 -19.21
C LYS A 124 -7.20 13.29 -18.81
N SER A 125 -7.74 13.53 -17.62
CA SER A 125 -8.04 14.86 -17.11
C SER A 125 -7.19 15.19 -15.90
N THR A 126 -6.71 16.42 -15.86
CA THR A 126 -5.94 16.97 -14.74
C THR A 126 -6.68 18.13 -14.10
N LEU A 127 -6.35 18.42 -12.84
CA LEU A 127 -6.76 19.64 -12.18
C LEU A 127 -5.81 20.75 -12.61
N ALA A 128 -6.31 21.75 -13.35
CA ALA A 128 -5.51 22.88 -13.83
C ALA A 128 -5.40 24.02 -12.80
N SER A 129 -6.46 24.26 -12.04
CA SER A 129 -6.48 25.23 -10.94
C SER A 129 -7.55 24.87 -9.91
N ILE A 130 -7.34 25.36 -8.68
CA ILE A 130 -8.29 25.25 -7.58
C ILE A 130 -8.27 26.53 -6.75
N ASP A 131 -9.44 26.94 -6.25
CA ASP A 131 -9.61 28.16 -5.48
C ASP A 131 -10.60 27.90 -4.33
N PHE A 132 -10.14 28.15 -3.10
CA PHE A 132 -10.88 27.98 -1.85
C PHE A 132 -11.35 29.33 -1.28
N SER A 133 -11.24 30.44 -1.99
CA SER A 133 -11.55 31.80 -1.48
C SER A 133 -13.04 32.04 -1.27
N ASP A 134 -13.92 31.35 -2.02
CA ASP A 134 -15.36 31.41 -1.83
C ASP A 134 -15.74 30.61 -0.57
N PRO A 135 -16.52 31.17 0.38
CA PRO A 135 -16.80 30.50 1.66
C PRO A 135 -17.70 29.26 1.55
N GLU A 136 -18.47 29.12 0.47
CA GLU A 136 -19.41 28.00 0.29
C GLU A 136 -18.93 26.95 -0.70
N LEU A 137 -18.23 27.37 -1.75
CA LEU A 137 -17.87 26.50 -2.86
C LEU A 137 -16.40 26.59 -3.21
N VAL A 138 -15.79 25.44 -3.44
CA VAL A 138 -14.46 25.33 -4.02
C VAL A 138 -14.61 25.44 -5.55
N LYS A 139 -13.98 26.43 -6.16
CA LYS A 139 -13.93 26.59 -7.62
C LYS A 139 -12.73 25.86 -8.16
N PHE A 140 -12.93 25.06 -9.20
CA PHE A 140 -11.84 24.36 -9.82
C PHE A 140 -11.99 24.28 -11.33
N ARG A 141 -10.86 24.11 -12.02
CA ARG A 141 -10.82 23.94 -13.47
C ARG A 141 -10.17 22.61 -13.80
N THR A 142 -10.87 21.79 -14.57
CA THR A 142 -10.30 20.57 -15.15
C THR A 142 -9.78 20.84 -16.55
N GLN A 143 -8.72 20.12 -16.93
CA GLN A 143 -8.13 20.15 -18.27
C GLN A 143 -8.15 18.75 -18.88
N LEU A 144 -8.69 18.65 -20.08
CA LEU A 144 -8.63 17.48 -20.94
C LEU A 144 -8.05 17.92 -22.30
N LEU A 145 -6.82 17.53 -22.60
CA LEU A 145 -6.05 18.05 -23.72
C LEU A 145 -6.02 19.60 -23.69
N ASP A 146 -6.49 20.26 -24.74
CA ASP A 146 -6.57 21.73 -24.84
C ASP A 146 -7.91 22.32 -24.35
N SER A 147 -8.79 21.46 -23.85
CA SER A 147 -10.11 21.87 -23.38
C SER A 147 -10.14 22.04 -21.87
N TYR A 148 -10.74 23.14 -21.41
CA TYR A 148 -10.90 23.46 -20.00
C TYR A 148 -12.36 23.50 -19.63
N GLN A 149 -12.67 23.04 -18.42
CA GLN A 149 -14.02 23.13 -17.86
C GLN A 149 -13.97 23.65 -16.44
N ASP A 150 -14.71 24.75 -16.22
CA ASP A 150 -14.92 25.32 -14.88
C ASP A 150 -16.03 24.54 -14.15
N CYS A 151 -15.72 24.17 -12.91
CA CYS A 151 -16.54 23.39 -12.03
C CYS A 151 -16.52 23.96 -10.62
N THR A 152 -17.48 23.50 -9.79
CA THR A 152 -17.49 23.79 -8.36
C THR A 152 -17.79 22.53 -7.56
N ALA A 153 -17.25 22.47 -6.33
CA ALA A 153 -17.55 21.43 -5.35
C ALA A 153 -17.72 22.03 -3.95
N LYS A 154 -18.41 21.32 -3.06
CA LYS A 154 -18.47 21.69 -1.64
C LYS A 154 -17.24 21.22 -0.89
N PHE A 155 -16.66 20.08 -1.28
CA PHE A 155 -15.49 19.49 -0.64
C PHE A 155 -14.57 18.81 -1.66
N VAL A 156 -13.28 18.66 -1.33
CA VAL A 156 -12.25 18.04 -2.19
C VAL A 156 -11.51 16.95 -1.42
N ILE A 157 -11.37 15.77 -2.03
CA ILE A 157 -10.58 14.67 -1.52
C ILE A 157 -9.40 14.44 -2.48
N ASP A 158 -8.17 14.68 -2.04
CA ASP A 158 -6.98 14.40 -2.85
C ASP A 158 -6.48 12.97 -2.60
N SER A 159 -6.81 12.08 -3.54
CA SER A 159 -6.36 10.69 -3.60
C SER A 159 -5.35 10.47 -4.75
N SER A 160 -4.63 11.51 -5.16
CA SER A 160 -3.73 11.48 -6.32
C SER A 160 -2.43 10.67 -6.09
N GLY A 161 -2.26 10.14 -4.88
CA GLY A 161 -1.13 9.29 -4.51
C GLY A 161 0.22 10.00 -4.70
N TYR A 162 1.15 9.39 -5.43
CA TYR A 162 2.44 10.01 -5.74
C TYR A 162 2.32 11.29 -6.62
N GLY A 163 1.15 11.56 -7.19
CA GLY A 163 0.89 12.81 -7.92
C GLY A 163 1.00 14.04 -7.03
N GLY A 164 0.50 13.96 -5.79
CA GLY A 164 0.52 15.03 -4.82
C GLY A 164 -0.08 16.31 -5.41
N VAL A 165 -1.33 16.26 -5.87
CA VAL A 165 -1.91 17.37 -6.63
C VAL A 165 -2.14 18.58 -5.73
N LEU A 166 -2.89 18.41 -4.63
CA LEU A 166 -3.11 19.52 -3.70
C LEU A 166 -1.85 19.90 -2.93
N THR A 167 -0.98 18.94 -2.60
CA THR A 167 0.28 19.27 -1.93
C THR A 167 1.12 20.23 -2.75
N LYS A 168 1.14 20.06 -4.09
CA LYS A 168 1.84 20.99 -5.00
C LYS A 168 1.10 22.30 -5.22
N MET A 169 -0.23 22.27 -5.37
CA MET A 169 -1.03 23.46 -5.66
C MET A 169 -1.16 24.40 -4.45
N LEU A 170 -1.06 23.86 -3.24
CA LEU A 170 -1.19 24.58 -1.99
C LEU A 170 0.13 24.72 -1.23
N ASP A 171 1.26 24.39 -1.89
CA ASP A 171 2.61 24.45 -1.31
C ASP A 171 2.72 23.73 0.04
N ILE A 172 2.04 22.56 0.20
CA ILE A 172 2.14 21.76 1.42
C ILE A 172 3.46 20.99 1.39
N PRO A 173 4.32 21.16 2.40
CA PRO A 173 5.61 20.49 2.43
C PRO A 173 5.49 18.97 2.44
N LEU A 174 6.38 18.32 1.69
CA LEU A 174 6.54 16.87 1.62
C LEU A 174 7.90 16.50 2.23
N HIS A 175 7.88 15.65 3.23
CA HIS A 175 9.09 15.08 3.81
C HIS A 175 9.39 13.74 3.13
N VAL A 176 10.48 13.69 2.38
CA VAL A 176 11.00 12.43 1.82
C VAL A 176 11.85 11.78 2.89
N SER A 177 11.59 10.51 3.19
CA SER A 177 12.38 9.77 4.18
C SER A 177 13.84 9.69 3.72
N PRO A 178 14.81 9.95 4.60
CA PRO A 178 16.23 9.85 4.27
C PRO A 178 16.70 8.39 4.11
N THR A 179 15.79 7.41 4.18
CA THR A 179 16.14 6.01 3.89
C THR A 179 16.64 5.91 2.46
N SER A 180 17.86 5.45 2.32
CA SER A 180 18.51 5.22 1.02
C SER A 180 18.02 3.96 0.33
N ASN A 181 16.76 3.55 0.59
CA ASN A 181 16.19 2.34 0.02
C ASN A 181 15.69 2.55 -1.41
N MET A 182 15.90 1.54 -2.21
CA MET A 182 15.44 1.45 -3.60
C MET A 182 14.67 0.15 -3.80
N ALA A 183 13.83 0.15 -4.84
CA ALA A 183 13.21 -1.06 -5.37
C ALA A 183 13.55 -1.19 -6.85
N VAL A 184 13.94 -2.39 -7.27
CA VAL A 184 14.10 -2.74 -8.68
C VAL A 184 13.21 -3.95 -8.95
N TYR A 185 12.29 -3.82 -9.90
CA TYR A 185 11.23 -4.82 -10.07
C TYR A 185 10.80 -5.01 -11.52
N THR A 186 10.31 -6.20 -11.78
CA THR A 186 9.75 -6.62 -13.06
C THR A 186 8.67 -7.69 -12.87
N LYS A 187 8.21 -8.26 -13.96
CA LYS A 187 7.35 -9.44 -14.01
C LYS A 187 7.88 -10.43 -15.03
N LEU A 188 7.58 -11.68 -14.79
CA LEU A 188 7.85 -12.75 -15.75
C LEU A 188 6.65 -13.69 -15.86
N LYS A 189 6.64 -14.49 -16.92
CA LYS A 189 5.76 -15.63 -17.06
C LYS A 189 6.38 -16.82 -16.32
N ASP A 190 5.65 -17.37 -15.35
CA ASP A 190 6.16 -18.38 -14.43
C ASP A 190 5.59 -19.77 -14.78
N ASP A 191 6.02 -20.29 -15.92
CA ASP A 191 5.51 -21.54 -16.48
C ASP A 191 5.98 -22.79 -15.69
N THR A 192 6.95 -22.63 -14.78
CA THR A 192 7.50 -23.72 -13.97
C THR A 192 6.99 -23.75 -12.53
N ARG A 193 6.02 -22.90 -12.20
CA ARG A 193 5.53 -22.74 -10.81
C ARG A 193 5.01 -24.03 -10.18
N ASP A 194 4.35 -24.89 -10.96
CA ASP A 194 3.76 -26.15 -10.45
C ASP A 194 4.80 -27.18 -10.00
N GLN A 195 6.09 -26.96 -10.29
CA GLN A 195 7.19 -27.78 -9.80
C GLN A 195 7.56 -27.44 -8.33
N TYR A 196 6.98 -26.42 -7.75
CA TYR A 196 7.30 -25.95 -6.40
C TYR A 196 6.15 -26.26 -5.42
N ALA A 197 6.50 -26.56 -4.16
CA ALA A 197 5.54 -27.01 -3.13
C ALA A 197 4.47 -25.96 -2.79
N THR A 198 4.77 -24.67 -2.91
CA THR A 198 3.84 -23.56 -2.61
C THR A 198 3.90 -22.50 -3.70
N PRO A 199 3.51 -22.85 -4.96
CA PRO A 199 3.78 -22.04 -6.13
C PRO A 199 3.08 -20.67 -6.12
N MET A 200 1.93 -20.58 -5.44
CA MET A 200 1.07 -19.40 -5.40
C MET A 200 1.24 -18.55 -4.13
N GLN A 201 2.09 -18.99 -3.19
CA GLN A 201 2.30 -18.25 -1.96
C GLN A 201 3.20 -17.04 -2.16
N ILE A 202 2.71 -15.85 -1.75
CA ILE A 202 3.59 -14.67 -1.64
C ILE A 202 4.75 -14.98 -0.71
N SER A 203 5.96 -14.67 -1.17
CA SER A 203 7.20 -14.97 -0.45
C SER A 203 8.11 -13.75 -0.41
N PHE A 204 8.82 -13.63 0.71
CA PHE A 204 9.85 -12.63 0.95
C PHE A 204 11.13 -13.34 1.35
N GLU A 205 12.17 -13.28 0.51
CA GLU A 205 13.48 -13.81 0.86
C GLU A 205 14.39 -12.69 1.33
N ILE A 206 14.90 -12.82 2.54
CA ILE A 206 15.84 -11.88 3.16
C ILE A 206 17.23 -12.30 2.74
N LEU A 207 17.85 -11.52 1.86
CA LEU A 207 19.17 -11.76 1.29
C LEU A 207 20.28 -11.21 2.18
N GLU A 208 20.02 -10.03 2.75
CA GLU A 208 20.81 -9.35 3.77
C GLU A 208 19.84 -8.70 4.77
N THR A 209 20.29 -8.21 5.90
CA THR A 209 19.40 -7.55 6.87
C THR A 209 18.61 -6.41 6.26
N ASP A 210 19.20 -5.69 5.30
CA ASP A 210 18.63 -4.53 4.63
C ASP A 210 18.46 -4.72 3.10
N LEU A 211 18.40 -5.99 2.66
CA LEU A 211 18.11 -6.36 1.26
C LEU A 211 17.19 -7.58 1.22
N TRP A 212 16.10 -7.51 0.49
CA TRP A 212 15.14 -8.60 0.37
C TRP A 212 14.50 -8.65 -1.02
N LEU A 213 13.99 -9.82 -1.38
CA LEU A 213 13.29 -10.13 -2.63
C LEU A 213 11.83 -10.41 -2.34
N TRP A 214 10.90 -9.81 -3.09
CA TRP A 214 9.52 -10.27 -3.13
C TRP A 214 9.25 -11.20 -4.30
N VAL A 215 8.38 -12.17 -4.08
CA VAL A 215 7.83 -13.07 -5.10
C VAL A 215 6.31 -13.06 -4.93
N ILE A 216 5.60 -12.47 -5.89
CA ILE A 216 4.14 -12.32 -5.86
C ILE A 216 3.55 -12.99 -7.10
N PRO A 217 3.13 -14.27 -7.00
CA PRO A 217 2.46 -14.96 -8.09
C PRO A 217 1.02 -14.47 -8.27
N PHE A 218 0.55 -14.44 -9.52
CA PHE A 218 -0.81 -14.07 -9.88
C PHE A 218 -1.55 -15.25 -10.52
N HIS A 219 -2.88 -15.24 -10.44
CA HIS A 219 -3.76 -16.23 -11.04
C HIS A 219 -3.53 -16.42 -12.55
N ASN A 220 -3.07 -15.39 -13.26
CA ASN A 220 -2.88 -15.38 -14.72
C ASN A 220 -1.55 -15.97 -15.19
N GLY A 221 -0.82 -16.70 -14.36
CA GLY A 221 0.45 -17.33 -14.73
C GLY A 221 1.68 -16.43 -14.60
N ASN A 222 1.51 -15.13 -14.38
CA ASN A 222 2.63 -14.21 -14.20
C ASN A 222 3.05 -14.16 -12.72
N THR A 223 4.32 -13.79 -12.49
CA THR A 223 4.84 -13.53 -11.14
C THR A 223 5.54 -12.16 -11.14
N SER A 224 5.22 -11.34 -10.15
CA SER A 224 5.94 -10.10 -9.87
C SER A 224 7.13 -10.37 -8.98
N LEU A 225 8.28 -9.83 -9.36
CA LEU A 225 9.55 -9.96 -8.66
C LEU A 225 10.13 -8.58 -8.40
N GLY A 226 10.73 -8.39 -7.23
CA GLY A 226 11.48 -7.16 -6.99
C GLY A 226 12.40 -7.27 -5.79
N PHE A 227 13.57 -6.69 -5.97
CA PHE A 227 14.56 -6.52 -4.93
C PHE A 227 14.38 -5.15 -4.29
N VAL A 228 14.39 -5.11 -2.96
CA VAL A 228 14.27 -3.88 -2.18
C VAL A 228 15.37 -3.84 -1.14
N GLY A 229 16.01 -2.70 -0.99
CA GLY A 229 17.04 -2.54 0.03
C GLY A 229 17.81 -1.24 -0.12
N ASN A 230 18.90 -1.15 0.63
CA ASN A 230 19.76 0.02 0.62
C ASN A 230 20.39 0.24 -0.77
N ARG A 231 20.49 1.51 -1.18
CA ARG A 231 21.05 1.94 -2.49
C ARG A 231 22.42 1.33 -2.80
N LYS A 232 23.23 1.02 -1.79
CA LYS A 232 24.56 0.37 -1.95
C LYS A 232 24.52 -0.95 -2.72
N TYR A 233 23.38 -1.66 -2.72
CA TYR A 233 23.21 -2.93 -3.45
C TYR A 233 22.83 -2.77 -4.92
N PHE A 234 22.53 -1.53 -5.33
CA PHE A 234 21.95 -1.22 -6.64
C PHE A 234 22.83 -0.30 -7.48
N SER A 235 24.13 -0.20 -7.20
CA SER A 235 25.07 0.63 -7.98
C SER A 235 24.95 0.36 -9.48
N ASP A 236 24.93 -0.92 -9.87
CA ASP A 236 24.87 -1.37 -11.27
C ASP A 236 23.62 -0.91 -12.04
N PHE A 237 22.57 -0.48 -11.32
CA PHE A 237 21.33 0.04 -11.94
C PHE A 237 21.33 1.56 -12.13
N LEU A 238 22.31 2.24 -11.54
CA LEU A 238 22.39 3.70 -11.50
C LEU A 238 23.45 4.25 -12.44
N GLU A 239 24.27 3.37 -13.05
CA GLU A 239 25.28 3.75 -14.03
C GLU A 239 24.62 4.13 -15.36
N GLU A 240 25.16 5.15 -16.02
CA GLU A 240 24.69 5.55 -17.35
C GLU A 240 24.95 4.42 -18.36
N GLY A 241 23.92 4.00 -19.09
CA GLY A 241 24.00 2.89 -20.04
C GLY A 241 23.98 1.48 -19.39
N ALA A 242 23.61 1.35 -18.12
CA ALA A 242 23.53 0.10 -17.42
C ALA A 242 22.60 -0.89 -18.14
N ASP A 243 23.05 -2.14 -18.29
CA ASP A 243 22.16 -3.25 -18.65
C ASP A 243 21.38 -3.68 -17.41
N VAL A 244 20.24 -3.02 -17.20
CA VAL A 244 19.37 -3.24 -16.02
C VAL A 244 18.82 -4.66 -15.97
N THR A 245 18.65 -5.33 -17.13
CA THR A 245 18.20 -6.73 -17.20
C THR A 245 19.27 -7.67 -16.73
N ALA A 246 20.52 -7.51 -17.21
CA ALA A 246 21.64 -8.30 -16.73
C ALA A 246 21.89 -8.06 -15.22
N SER A 247 21.83 -6.81 -14.78
CA SER A 247 21.97 -6.45 -13.35
C SER A 247 20.89 -7.09 -12.49
N PHE A 248 19.63 -7.08 -12.94
CA PHE A 248 18.52 -7.76 -12.25
C PHE A 248 18.75 -9.27 -12.14
N ASN A 249 19.21 -9.91 -13.21
CA ASN A 249 19.53 -11.33 -13.19
C ASN A 249 20.69 -11.67 -12.24
N ARG A 250 21.74 -10.83 -12.17
CA ARG A 250 22.83 -11.01 -11.20
C ARG A 250 22.37 -10.94 -9.74
N MET A 251 21.33 -10.16 -9.42
CA MET A 251 20.79 -10.13 -8.05
C MET A 251 20.33 -11.50 -7.54
N PHE A 252 19.90 -12.42 -8.45
CA PHE A 252 19.52 -13.78 -8.08
C PHE A 252 20.70 -14.63 -7.61
N ASP A 253 21.97 -14.24 -7.86
CA ASP A 253 23.12 -14.93 -7.29
C ASP A 253 23.15 -14.90 -5.76
N ARG A 254 22.44 -13.95 -5.15
CA ARG A 254 22.26 -13.83 -3.71
C ARG A 254 21.09 -14.65 -3.16
N SER A 255 20.16 -15.10 -4.03
CA SER A 255 18.98 -15.86 -3.62
C SER A 255 19.31 -17.34 -3.49
N VAL A 256 19.04 -17.91 -2.33
CA VAL A 256 19.16 -19.35 -2.07
C VAL A 256 17.89 -20.09 -2.55
N LYS A 257 16.71 -19.49 -2.37
CA LYS A 257 15.43 -20.14 -2.63
C LYS A 257 14.95 -20.01 -4.07
N PHE A 258 15.19 -18.86 -4.70
CA PHE A 258 14.51 -18.50 -5.96
C PHE A 258 15.45 -18.38 -7.17
N LYS A 259 16.78 -18.58 -6.98
CA LYS A 259 17.75 -18.49 -8.07
C LYS A 259 17.38 -19.43 -9.23
N GLU A 260 17.21 -20.73 -8.97
CA GLU A 260 16.89 -21.72 -10.01
C GLU A 260 15.55 -21.48 -10.69
N ARG A 261 14.58 -20.94 -9.95
CA ARG A 261 13.23 -20.67 -10.48
C ARG A 261 13.20 -19.49 -11.44
N PHE A 262 13.95 -18.42 -11.17
CA PHE A 262 13.76 -17.14 -11.85
C PHE A 262 14.96 -16.59 -12.61
N GLN A 263 16.19 -16.97 -12.25
CA GLN A 263 17.37 -16.42 -12.91
C GLN A 263 17.39 -16.78 -14.42
N GLY A 264 17.64 -15.78 -15.26
CA GLY A 264 17.72 -15.97 -16.71
C GLY A 264 16.38 -16.22 -17.42
N ARG A 265 15.24 -16.10 -16.72
CA ARG A 265 13.91 -16.18 -17.34
C ARG A 265 13.59 -14.92 -18.12
N GLU A 266 12.77 -15.08 -19.17
CA GLU A 266 12.27 -13.97 -19.96
C GLU A 266 11.37 -13.05 -19.11
N LEU A 267 11.69 -11.74 -19.12
CA LEU A 267 10.97 -10.72 -18.39
C LEU A 267 9.88 -10.12 -19.28
N LEU A 268 8.71 -9.83 -18.71
CA LEU A 268 7.59 -9.21 -19.44
C LEU A 268 7.85 -7.74 -19.76
N PHE A 269 8.77 -7.10 -19.04
CA PHE A 269 9.26 -5.76 -19.31
C PHE A 269 10.61 -5.56 -18.61
N GLU A 270 11.40 -4.65 -19.12
CA GLU A 270 12.67 -4.25 -18.54
C GLU A 270 12.50 -3.82 -17.07
N PRO A 271 13.40 -4.25 -16.15
CA PRO A 271 13.27 -3.90 -14.74
C PRO A 271 13.17 -2.39 -14.51
N LYS A 272 12.22 -1.98 -13.69
CA LYS A 272 11.99 -0.59 -13.32
C LYS A 272 12.64 -0.29 -11.99
N VAL A 273 13.32 0.84 -11.94
CA VAL A 273 13.94 1.37 -10.72
C VAL A 273 12.99 2.36 -10.07
N HIS A 274 12.79 2.23 -8.76
CA HIS A 274 11.98 3.17 -7.96
C HIS A 274 12.77 3.61 -6.74
N THR A 275 12.98 4.91 -6.64
CA THR A 275 13.71 5.57 -5.56
C THR A 275 12.80 6.52 -4.81
N ASP A 276 13.20 6.91 -3.61
CA ASP A 276 12.58 8.00 -2.84
C ASP A 276 11.05 7.84 -2.68
N TYR A 277 10.62 6.58 -2.51
CA TYR A 277 9.20 6.26 -2.43
C TYR A 277 8.58 6.54 -1.06
N SER A 278 9.37 6.53 0.02
CA SER A 278 8.88 6.82 1.38
C SER A 278 8.78 8.33 1.58
N ARG A 279 7.56 8.80 1.82
CA ARG A 279 7.29 10.22 2.00
C ARG A 279 6.07 10.46 2.89
N SER A 280 6.01 11.63 3.53
CA SER A 280 4.85 12.10 4.28
C SER A 280 4.56 13.56 3.99
N SER A 281 3.30 13.96 4.03
CA SER A 281 2.86 15.35 3.98
C SER A 281 2.84 15.97 5.37
N GLU A 282 3.19 17.26 5.47
CA GLU A 282 3.13 17.99 6.75
C GLU A 282 1.69 18.21 7.23
N LYS A 283 0.73 18.30 6.29
CA LYS A 283 -0.69 18.48 6.60
C LYS A 283 -1.52 17.47 5.84
N PHE A 284 -2.54 16.90 6.48
CA PHE A 284 -3.45 15.95 5.86
C PHE A 284 -4.81 16.57 5.50
N PHE A 285 -5.13 17.76 5.99
CA PHE A 285 -6.41 18.44 5.72
C PHE A 285 -6.27 19.96 5.77
N GLY A 286 -7.28 20.64 5.30
CA GLY A 286 -7.46 22.07 5.44
C GLY A 286 -8.93 22.45 5.25
N ASP A 287 -9.20 23.74 5.03
CA ASP A 287 -10.56 24.17 4.77
C ASP A 287 -11.11 23.51 3.50
N ARG A 288 -12.13 22.68 3.68
CA ARG A 288 -12.87 21.94 2.63
C ARG A 288 -12.00 21.04 1.74
N TYR A 289 -10.85 20.56 2.25
CA TYR A 289 -10.11 19.49 1.59
C TYR A 289 -9.47 18.52 2.59
N VAL A 290 -9.23 17.31 2.12
CA VAL A 290 -8.49 16.26 2.83
C VAL A 290 -7.60 15.48 1.85
N LEU A 291 -6.41 15.11 2.30
CA LEU A 291 -5.49 14.23 1.57
C LEU A 291 -5.71 12.78 2.01
N THR A 292 -5.59 11.82 1.09
CA THR A 292 -5.80 10.39 1.38
C THR A 292 -4.79 9.51 0.66
N GLY A 293 -4.56 8.30 1.15
CA GLY A 293 -3.61 7.38 0.56
C GLY A 293 -2.18 7.92 0.54
N ASN A 294 -1.44 7.65 -0.53
CA ASN A 294 -0.04 8.07 -0.63
C ASN A 294 0.17 9.60 -0.74
N THR A 295 -0.89 10.41 -0.77
CA THR A 295 -0.76 11.87 -0.61
C THR A 295 -0.51 12.24 0.85
N THR A 296 -0.95 11.42 1.82
CA THR A 296 -0.65 11.61 3.24
C THR A 296 0.72 11.03 3.60
N GLU A 297 0.84 9.71 3.49
CA GLU A 297 2.10 9.02 3.79
C GLU A 297 2.23 7.70 3.01
N PHE A 298 3.47 7.37 2.63
CA PHE A 298 3.87 6.05 2.21
C PHE A 298 5.17 5.64 2.92
N LEU A 299 5.13 4.50 3.60
CA LEU A 299 6.26 3.99 4.38
C LEU A 299 7.25 3.19 3.52
N ASP A 300 7.06 1.87 3.49
CA ASP A 300 7.93 0.90 2.81
C ASP A 300 7.07 -0.29 2.36
N PRO A 301 7.37 -0.94 1.22
CA PRO A 301 6.54 -2.02 0.70
C PRO A 301 6.64 -3.35 1.47
N VAL A 302 7.55 -3.49 2.43
CA VAL A 302 7.89 -4.78 3.07
C VAL A 302 6.70 -5.50 3.70
N PHE A 303 5.72 -4.78 4.24
CA PHE A 303 4.54 -5.38 4.85
C PHE A 303 3.25 -5.16 4.05
N SER A 304 3.35 -4.75 2.78
CA SER A 304 2.19 -4.59 1.87
C SER A 304 1.12 -3.61 2.37
N SER A 305 1.45 -2.64 3.21
CA SER A 305 0.50 -1.77 3.91
C SER A 305 -0.14 -0.68 3.02
N GLY A 306 0.45 -0.35 1.87
CA GLY A 306 0.08 0.83 1.09
C GLY A 306 -1.39 0.87 0.65
N VAL A 307 -1.96 -0.24 0.15
CA VAL A 307 -3.39 -0.26 -0.25
C VAL A 307 -4.30 -0.25 0.98
N ALA A 308 -3.90 -0.90 2.08
CA ALA A 308 -4.70 -0.89 3.31
C ALA A 308 -4.84 0.53 3.88
N PHE A 309 -3.74 1.28 3.97
CA PHE A 309 -3.81 2.70 4.37
C PHE A 309 -4.54 3.57 3.37
N ALA A 310 -4.38 3.31 2.07
CA ALA A 310 -5.09 4.05 1.04
C ALA A 310 -6.61 3.87 1.16
N THR A 311 -7.09 2.65 1.36
CA THR A 311 -8.53 2.37 1.52
C THR A 311 -9.06 2.84 2.87
N GLU A 312 -8.29 2.69 3.97
CA GLU A 312 -8.67 3.22 5.29
C GLU A 312 -8.83 4.74 5.26
N SER A 313 -7.78 5.45 4.79
CA SER A 313 -7.82 6.91 4.74
C SER A 313 -8.94 7.44 3.83
N GLY A 314 -9.17 6.80 2.67
CA GLY A 314 -10.27 7.17 1.78
C GLY A 314 -11.63 6.92 2.42
N TYR A 315 -11.80 5.81 3.11
CA TYR A 315 -13.05 5.44 3.77
C TYR A 315 -13.37 6.38 4.94
N VAL A 316 -12.41 6.61 5.84
CA VAL A 316 -12.58 7.51 7.00
C VAL A 316 -12.81 8.95 6.54
N ALA A 317 -12.03 9.43 5.56
CA ALA A 317 -12.24 10.77 4.99
C ALA A 317 -13.67 10.93 4.44
N ALA A 318 -14.17 9.95 3.69
CA ALA A 318 -15.52 10.01 3.13
C ALA A 318 -16.62 10.03 4.20
N GLN A 319 -16.44 9.28 5.30
CA GLN A 319 -17.37 9.34 6.45
C GLN A 319 -17.39 10.72 7.11
N LEU A 320 -16.23 11.34 7.30
CA LEU A 320 -16.13 12.67 7.90
C LEU A 320 -16.68 13.76 6.97
N VAL A 321 -16.44 13.63 5.66
CA VAL A 321 -17.02 14.53 4.64
C VAL A 321 -18.54 14.43 4.64
N ASP A 322 -19.15 13.24 4.73
CA ASP A 322 -20.59 13.06 4.85
C ASP A 322 -21.16 13.82 6.06
N ARG A 323 -20.54 13.64 7.23
CA ARG A 323 -20.96 14.33 8.48
C ARG A 323 -20.81 15.84 8.35
N GLN A 324 -19.71 16.33 7.78
CA GLN A 324 -19.48 17.77 7.57
C GLN A 324 -20.49 18.37 6.59
N LEU A 325 -20.79 17.69 5.49
CA LEU A 325 -21.79 18.14 4.51
C LEU A 325 -23.22 18.16 5.07
N LYS A 326 -23.50 17.38 6.11
CA LYS A 326 -24.74 17.40 6.90
C LYS A 326 -24.77 18.52 7.97
N GLY A 327 -23.70 19.32 8.07
CA GLY A 327 -23.60 20.47 8.99
C GLY A 327 -22.94 20.13 10.34
N GLU A 328 -22.37 18.96 10.52
CA GLU A 328 -21.60 18.63 11.72
C GLU A 328 -20.23 19.31 11.69
N GLN A 329 -19.78 19.82 12.84
CA GLN A 329 -18.40 20.31 12.99
C GLN A 329 -17.48 19.14 13.24
N ILE A 330 -16.52 18.93 12.35
CA ILE A 330 -15.57 17.82 12.40
C ILE A 330 -14.24 18.28 12.99
N ASP A 331 -13.79 17.59 14.01
CA ASP A 331 -12.40 17.70 14.49
C ASP A 331 -11.48 16.80 13.62
N TRP A 332 -11.10 17.34 12.46
CA TRP A 332 -10.25 16.63 11.50
C TRP A 332 -8.90 16.19 12.09
N GLN A 333 -8.36 16.96 13.04
CA GLN A 333 -7.11 16.54 13.70
C GLN A 333 -7.33 15.25 14.47
N LYS A 334 -8.32 15.23 15.34
CA LYS A 334 -8.58 14.08 16.22
C LYS A 334 -9.18 12.88 15.49
N GLU A 335 -10.18 13.14 14.63
CA GLU A 335 -10.96 12.05 14.03
C GLU A 335 -10.31 11.46 12.76
N TYR A 336 -9.42 12.22 12.11
CA TYR A 336 -8.74 11.77 10.90
C TYR A 336 -7.23 11.63 11.11
N VAL A 337 -6.52 12.71 11.45
CA VAL A 337 -5.05 12.69 11.50
C VAL A 337 -4.56 11.77 12.61
N ASP A 338 -5.02 11.96 13.85
CA ASP A 338 -4.60 11.15 14.99
C ASP A 338 -4.95 9.65 14.78
N HIS A 339 -6.12 9.38 14.15
CA HIS A 339 -6.50 8.01 13.79
C HIS A 339 -5.52 7.38 12.79
N LEU A 340 -5.20 8.08 11.69
CA LEU A 340 -4.27 7.56 10.69
C LEU A 340 -2.86 7.44 11.23
N GLU A 341 -2.36 8.47 11.92
CA GLU A 341 -1.01 8.47 12.49
C GLU A 341 -0.82 7.34 13.51
N TYR A 342 -1.86 6.99 14.26
CA TYR A 342 -1.80 5.85 15.16
C TYR A 342 -1.43 4.55 14.41
N GLY A 343 -2.17 4.19 13.37
CA GLY A 343 -1.89 3.02 12.55
C GLY A 343 -0.57 3.11 11.78
N ILE A 344 -0.26 4.28 11.24
CA ILE A 344 0.99 4.57 10.54
C ILE A 344 2.19 4.35 11.49
N ASN A 345 2.13 4.83 12.72
CA ASN A 345 3.21 4.69 13.70
C ASN A 345 3.48 3.23 14.08
N VAL A 346 2.43 2.39 14.16
CA VAL A 346 2.60 0.95 14.34
C VAL A 346 3.44 0.37 13.19
N PHE A 347 3.02 0.58 11.93
CA PHE A 347 3.78 0.05 10.80
C PHE A 347 5.15 0.70 10.63
N ARG A 348 5.31 1.98 10.94
CA ARG A 348 6.62 2.67 10.94
C ARG A 348 7.60 1.99 11.88
N THR A 349 7.16 1.59 13.08
CA THR A 349 7.99 0.80 14.01
C THR A 349 8.35 -0.56 13.41
N TYR A 350 7.39 -1.27 12.83
CA TYR A 350 7.65 -2.58 12.22
C TYR A 350 8.63 -2.48 11.05
N VAL A 351 8.51 -1.48 10.20
CA VAL A 351 9.46 -1.22 9.11
C VAL A 351 10.85 -0.91 9.67
N LYS A 352 10.94 -0.03 10.67
CA LYS A 352 12.21 0.29 11.32
C LYS A 352 12.86 -0.96 11.90
N GLU A 353 12.11 -1.74 12.68
CA GLU A 353 12.64 -2.92 13.36
C GLU A 353 12.90 -4.10 12.41
N TRP A 354 12.30 -4.08 11.20
CA TRP A 354 12.68 -4.97 10.12
C TRP A 354 14.09 -4.69 9.63
N TYR A 355 14.40 -3.43 9.31
CA TYR A 355 15.71 -3.02 8.77
C TYR A 355 16.83 -3.02 9.84
N THR A 356 16.52 -2.95 11.12
CA THR A 356 17.50 -3.20 12.19
C THR A 356 17.77 -4.70 12.40
N GLY A 357 16.94 -5.56 11.85
CA GLY A 357 17.00 -7.02 12.03
C GLY A 357 16.31 -7.53 13.30
N ASN A 358 15.80 -6.67 14.17
CA ASN A 358 15.12 -7.09 15.42
C ASN A 358 13.86 -7.89 15.15
N LEU A 359 13.02 -7.44 14.22
CA LEU A 359 11.81 -8.18 13.85
C LEU A 359 12.15 -9.50 13.15
N GLN A 360 13.21 -9.53 12.34
CA GLN A 360 13.71 -10.76 11.72
C GLN A 360 14.20 -11.76 12.77
N LYS A 361 14.88 -11.33 13.85
CA LYS A 361 15.27 -12.22 14.96
C LYS A 361 14.06 -12.92 15.59
N ILE A 362 12.98 -12.17 15.79
CA ILE A 362 11.72 -12.71 16.35
C ILE A 362 11.08 -13.71 15.39
N PHE A 363 10.96 -13.39 14.09
CA PHE A 363 10.36 -14.26 13.08
C PHE A 363 11.05 -15.61 12.97
N PHE A 364 12.38 -15.62 12.98
CA PHE A 364 13.16 -16.85 12.83
C PHE A 364 13.58 -17.47 14.17
N HIS A 365 12.96 -17.05 15.27
CA HIS A 365 13.19 -17.68 16.57
C HIS A 365 12.41 -19.01 16.65
N VAL A 366 13.11 -20.09 17.08
CA VAL A 366 12.57 -21.47 17.08
C VAL A 366 11.35 -21.64 17.99
N ASN A 367 11.24 -20.86 19.06
CA ASN A 367 10.22 -21.02 20.11
C ASN A 367 9.32 -19.78 20.24
N ILE A 368 8.87 -19.20 19.13
CA ILE A 368 7.89 -18.12 19.23
C ILE A 368 6.58 -18.62 19.87
N ASN A 369 6.13 -17.92 20.89
CA ASN A 369 4.87 -18.26 21.57
C ASN A 369 3.69 -18.15 20.58
N PRO A 370 2.79 -19.17 20.51
CA PRO A 370 1.66 -19.16 19.57
C PRO A 370 0.77 -17.93 19.68
N LEU A 371 0.50 -17.42 20.90
CA LEU A 371 -0.29 -16.20 21.09
C LEU A 371 0.43 -14.98 20.54
N MET A 372 1.73 -14.84 20.77
CA MET A 372 2.53 -13.77 20.20
C MET A 372 2.52 -13.82 18.67
N LYS A 373 2.60 -15.03 18.09
CA LYS A 373 2.50 -15.20 16.64
C LYS A 373 1.16 -14.70 16.09
N LYS A 374 0.03 -15.03 16.76
CA LYS A 374 -1.31 -14.53 16.39
C LYS A 374 -1.38 -13.00 16.47
N GLN A 375 -0.84 -12.41 17.51
CA GLN A 375 -0.81 -10.97 17.72
C GLN A 375 0.01 -10.25 16.63
N LEU A 376 1.18 -10.79 16.30
CA LEU A 376 2.02 -10.31 15.17
C LEU A 376 1.29 -10.46 13.82
N THR A 377 0.66 -11.62 13.60
CA THR A 377 -0.12 -11.88 12.37
C THR A 377 -1.22 -10.85 12.17
N SER A 378 -1.94 -10.45 13.24
CA SER A 378 -2.97 -9.41 13.16
C SER A 378 -2.42 -8.07 12.69
N VAL A 379 -1.25 -7.65 13.17
CA VAL A 379 -0.59 -6.43 12.69
C VAL A 379 -0.25 -6.56 11.21
N LEU A 380 0.33 -7.69 10.80
CA LEU A 380 0.71 -7.96 9.40
C LEU A 380 -0.50 -8.20 8.49
N ALA A 381 -1.69 -8.43 9.05
CA ALA A 381 -2.97 -8.44 8.33
C ALA A 381 -3.60 -7.04 8.17
N GLY A 382 -2.99 -6.00 8.79
CA GLY A 382 -3.43 -4.62 8.73
C GLY A 382 -4.29 -4.15 9.90
N TYR A 383 -4.50 -4.98 10.93
CA TYR A 383 -5.30 -4.64 12.11
C TYR A 383 -4.50 -3.82 13.13
N VAL A 384 -4.05 -2.64 12.72
CA VAL A 384 -3.15 -1.76 13.48
C VAL A 384 -3.86 -0.77 14.40
N TRP A 385 -5.19 -0.86 14.49
CA TRP A 385 -6.02 -0.01 15.37
C TRP A 385 -6.60 -0.79 16.57
N ASP A 386 -6.29 -2.10 16.70
CA ASP A 386 -6.79 -2.92 17.81
C ASP A 386 -5.94 -2.71 19.08
N ASN A 387 -6.42 -1.85 19.96
CA ASN A 387 -5.78 -1.55 21.24
C ASN A 387 -5.76 -2.73 22.24
N ASN A 388 -6.47 -3.84 21.97
CA ASN A 388 -6.39 -5.06 22.77
C ASN A 388 -5.15 -5.89 22.41
N ASN A 389 -4.56 -5.63 21.24
CA ASN A 389 -3.34 -6.29 20.82
C ASN A 389 -2.10 -5.57 21.39
N PRO A 390 -1.32 -6.23 22.29
CA PRO A 390 -0.10 -5.62 22.85
C PRO A 390 0.92 -5.20 21.76
N PHE A 391 0.96 -5.92 20.62
CA PHE A 391 1.84 -5.61 19.50
C PHE A 391 1.38 -4.40 18.66
N VAL A 392 0.19 -3.90 18.93
CA VAL A 392 -0.32 -2.59 18.48
C VAL A 392 -0.07 -1.55 19.57
N LYS A 393 -0.58 -1.79 20.77
CA LYS A 393 -0.60 -0.80 21.86
C LYS A 393 0.81 -0.41 22.38
N LYS A 394 1.76 -1.35 22.36
CA LYS A 394 3.14 -1.20 22.86
C LYS A 394 4.15 -1.59 21.78
N HIS A 395 3.83 -1.30 20.52
CA HIS A 395 4.60 -1.76 19.37
C HIS A 395 6.09 -1.42 19.44
N ASP A 396 6.43 -0.26 19.98
CA ASP A 396 7.80 0.26 20.11
C ASP A 396 8.64 -0.53 21.12
N SER A 397 8.10 -0.84 22.28
CA SER A 397 8.82 -1.50 23.36
C SER A 397 8.79 -3.03 23.26
N ILE A 398 7.67 -3.62 22.82
CA ILE A 398 7.53 -5.08 22.81
C ILE A 398 8.45 -5.77 21.80
N ILE A 399 8.66 -5.17 20.61
CA ILE A 399 9.56 -5.73 19.60
C ILE A 399 11.01 -5.69 20.09
N LEU A 400 11.44 -4.57 20.69
CA LEU A 400 12.80 -4.43 21.24
C LEU A 400 13.05 -5.42 22.36
N THR A 401 12.14 -5.49 23.34
CA THR A 401 12.25 -6.43 24.46
C THR A 401 12.33 -7.89 24.00
N LEU A 402 11.50 -8.29 23.03
CA LEU A 402 11.54 -9.65 22.49
C LEU A 402 12.83 -9.94 21.72
N ALA A 403 13.34 -8.99 20.95
CA ALA A 403 14.61 -9.14 20.26
C ALA A 403 15.78 -9.35 21.24
N GLU A 404 15.81 -8.59 22.36
CA GLU A 404 16.78 -8.77 23.43
C GLU A 404 16.68 -10.14 24.11
N VAL A 405 15.46 -10.63 24.40
CA VAL A 405 15.24 -11.98 24.95
C VAL A 405 15.80 -13.04 24.00
N VAL A 406 15.55 -12.93 22.71
CA VAL A 406 16.10 -13.86 21.69
C VAL A 406 17.62 -13.84 21.70
N ASP A 407 18.26 -12.68 21.83
CA ASP A 407 19.72 -12.58 21.88
C ASP A 407 20.29 -13.21 23.15
N ILE A 408 19.65 -13.01 24.32
CA ILE A 408 20.04 -13.64 25.59
C ILE A 408 19.95 -15.17 25.49
N GLU A 409 18.87 -15.71 24.94
CA GLU A 409 18.70 -17.16 24.76
C GLU A 409 19.76 -17.77 23.83
N LYS A 410 20.13 -17.06 22.74
CA LYS A 410 21.20 -17.49 21.84
C LYS A 410 22.56 -17.53 22.56
N MET A 411 22.86 -16.50 23.36
CA MET A 411 24.11 -16.45 24.16
C MET A 411 24.18 -17.57 25.21
N ALA A 412 23.05 -17.89 25.86
CA ALA A 412 22.99 -18.98 26.83
C ALA A 412 23.24 -20.35 26.18
N LYS A 413 22.63 -20.58 25.00
CA LYS A 413 22.85 -21.83 24.23
C LYS A 413 24.27 -21.97 23.66
N ALA A 414 24.95 -20.87 23.36
CA ALA A 414 26.32 -20.90 22.87
C ALA A 414 27.36 -21.16 23.99
N LYS A 415 26.96 -21.00 25.26
CA LYS A 415 27.81 -21.26 26.46
C LYS A 415 27.59 -22.65 27.09
N ALA A 416 26.49 -23.32 26.70
CA ALA A 416 26.16 -24.70 27.12
C ALA A 416 26.68 -25.73 26.11
#